data_a33f0d5d15437af8572dd6c27c4f66fe
#
_entry.id   a33f0d5d15437af8572dd6c27c4f66fe
#
_cell.length_a   1.000
_cell.length_b   1.000
_cell.length_c   1.000
_cell.angle_alpha   90.00
_cell.angle_beta   90.00
_cell.angle_gamma   90.00
#
_symmetry.space_group_name_H-M   'P 1'
#
loop_
_entity.id
_entity.type
_entity.pdbx_description
1 polymer ?
#
loop_
_entity_poly.entity_id
_entity_poly.type
_entity_poly.pdbx_seq_one_letter_code
_entity_poly.pdbx_strand_id
1 'polypeptide(L)'
;QLASIQGEACGTLRAGISVNFSYYRLPEVLTEYHKAYPKVRLDIATGHSRNIYQQMLDSSLDVAVLRGEYPWDGTQFLLSQENICLICSEENKDRPISDYLYIDHSSDATISAQMARWRYENGVTNDTGNFMVDNIMVCREMVERGLGWALMPEVALDGFKGSVKPCTFENGEPFVRRTYIFCQRDAAALPQVQLFMDMLKKHR
;
A
#
# COMPACT_ATOMS: atom_id res chain seq x y z
N GLN A 1 -0.39 -30.70 -13.48
CA GLN A 1 0.60 -30.86 -12.39
C GLN A 1 0.36 -29.93 -11.17
N LEU A 2 -0.34 -28.80 -11.32
CA LEU A 2 -0.68 -27.90 -10.18
C LEU A 2 -1.79 -28.47 -9.27
N ALA A 3 -2.69 -29.29 -9.79
CA ALA A 3 -3.81 -29.86 -9.02
C ALA A 3 -3.40 -30.92 -7.97
N SER A 4 -2.20 -31.51 -8.08
CA SER A 4 -1.71 -32.52 -7.11
C SER A 4 -0.96 -31.91 -5.92
N ILE A 5 -0.68 -30.60 -5.93
CA ILE A 5 -0.01 -29.87 -4.84
C ILE A 5 -1.02 -29.27 -3.85
N GLN A 6 -2.29 -29.18 -4.25
CA GLN A 6 -3.37 -28.65 -3.40
C GLN A 6 -3.64 -29.62 -2.22
N GLY A 7 -3.39 -29.11 -1.03
CA GLY A 7 -3.63 -29.82 0.24
C GLY A 7 -2.38 -30.44 0.91
N GLU A 8 -1.25 -30.58 0.20
CA GLU A 8 -0.02 -31.17 0.74
C GLU A 8 1.09 -30.16 1.03
N ALA A 9 0.91 -28.88 0.68
CA ALA A 9 1.90 -27.85 0.98
C ALA A 9 2.12 -27.77 2.49
N CYS A 10 3.39 -27.81 2.90
CA CYS A 10 3.83 -27.73 4.30
C CYS A 10 5.09 -26.86 4.40
N GLY A 11 5.61 -26.71 5.61
CA GLY A 11 6.76 -25.87 5.89
C GLY A 11 6.35 -24.50 6.44
N THR A 12 7.27 -23.54 6.41
CA THR A 12 7.03 -22.19 6.92
C THR A 12 7.03 -21.20 5.75
N LEU A 13 6.04 -20.32 5.72
CA LEU A 13 5.99 -19.15 4.87
C LEU A 13 6.43 -17.94 5.70
N ARG A 14 7.55 -17.34 5.39
CA ARG A 14 8.05 -16.10 6.00
C ARG A 14 7.74 -14.94 5.06
N ALA A 15 6.69 -14.17 5.35
CA ALA A 15 6.24 -13.10 4.49
C ALA A 15 6.25 -11.74 5.19
N GLY A 16 6.71 -10.71 4.48
CA GLY A 16 6.70 -9.33 4.93
C GLY A 16 5.70 -8.49 4.14
N ILE A 17 4.83 -7.76 4.83
CA ILE A 17 3.72 -7.06 4.19
C ILE A 17 3.69 -5.60 4.63
N SER A 18 3.64 -4.68 3.67
CA SER A 18 3.51 -3.25 3.96
C SER A 18 2.20 -2.92 4.68
N VAL A 19 2.25 -1.95 5.62
CA VAL A 19 1.16 -1.61 6.56
C VAL A 19 -0.19 -1.47 5.87
N ASN A 20 -0.30 -0.68 4.81
CA ASN A 20 -1.59 -0.42 4.18
C ASN A 20 -2.16 -1.68 3.51
N PHE A 21 -1.33 -2.45 2.81
CA PHE A 21 -1.77 -3.72 2.24
C PHE A 21 -2.16 -4.71 3.35
N SER A 22 -1.41 -4.73 4.45
CA SER A 22 -1.72 -5.57 5.63
C SER A 22 -3.09 -5.27 6.19
N TYR A 23 -3.45 -3.99 6.28
CA TYR A 23 -4.73 -3.59 6.87
C TYR A 23 -5.92 -3.92 5.97
N TYR A 24 -5.81 -3.62 4.66
CA TYR A 24 -6.97 -3.65 3.76
C TYR A 24 -7.14 -4.97 2.99
N ARG A 25 -6.07 -5.73 2.77
CA ARG A 25 -6.08 -6.91 1.88
C ARG A 25 -5.60 -8.19 2.54
N LEU A 26 -4.60 -8.11 3.42
CA LEU A 26 -3.95 -9.29 3.98
C LEU A 26 -4.90 -10.22 4.76
N PRO A 27 -5.86 -9.75 5.57
CA PRO A 27 -6.74 -10.64 6.33
C PRO A 27 -7.52 -11.60 5.44
N GLU A 28 -8.03 -11.13 4.30
CA GLU A 28 -8.76 -11.95 3.33
C GLU A 28 -7.83 -12.98 2.68
N VAL A 29 -6.67 -12.54 2.21
CA VAL A 29 -5.64 -13.40 1.59
C VAL A 29 -5.20 -14.50 2.55
N LEU A 30 -4.87 -14.18 3.80
CA LEU A 30 -4.41 -15.16 4.78
C LEU A 30 -5.51 -16.12 5.20
N THR A 31 -6.75 -15.64 5.29
CA THR A 31 -7.90 -16.50 5.63
C THR A 31 -8.12 -17.55 4.56
N GLU A 32 -8.09 -17.17 3.28
CA GLU A 32 -8.23 -18.10 2.17
C GLU A 32 -7.02 -19.04 2.06
N TYR A 33 -5.82 -18.47 2.19
CA TYR A 33 -4.58 -19.25 2.13
C TYR A 33 -4.51 -20.32 3.23
N HIS A 34 -4.81 -19.98 4.48
CA HIS A 34 -4.77 -20.92 5.59
C HIS A 34 -5.83 -22.02 5.47
N LYS A 35 -7.04 -21.68 4.96
CA LYS A 35 -8.06 -22.69 4.68
C LYS A 35 -7.61 -23.68 3.61
N ALA A 36 -6.91 -23.21 2.58
CA ALA A 36 -6.44 -24.06 1.49
C ALA A 36 -5.21 -24.90 1.88
N TYR A 37 -4.34 -24.36 2.75
CA TYR A 37 -3.04 -24.95 3.11
C TYR A 37 -2.80 -24.95 4.62
N PRO A 38 -3.60 -25.70 5.40
CA PRO A 38 -3.57 -25.64 6.87
C PRO A 38 -2.29 -26.20 7.50
N LYS A 39 -1.47 -26.94 6.75
CA LYS A 39 -0.17 -27.47 7.21
C LYS A 39 0.98 -26.48 7.05
N VAL A 40 0.76 -25.34 6.41
CA VAL A 40 1.77 -24.29 6.27
C VAL A 40 1.76 -23.41 7.52
N ARG A 41 2.91 -23.30 8.18
CA ARG A 41 3.12 -22.32 9.25
C ARG A 41 3.29 -20.94 8.63
N LEU A 42 2.54 -19.96 9.15
CA LEU A 42 2.61 -18.57 8.73
C LEU A 42 3.45 -17.77 9.72
N ASP A 43 4.51 -17.14 9.22
CA ASP A 43 5.35 -16.18 9.93
C ASP A 43 5.28 -14.85 9.17
N ILE A 44 4.46 -13.91 9.67
CA ILE A 44 4.08 -12.71 8.95
C ILE A 44 4.60 -11.47 9.68
N ALA A 45 5.49 -10.74 9.04
CA ALA A 45 5.94 -9.43 9.47
C ALA A 45 5.10 -8.34 8.78
N THR A 46 4.64 -7.34 9.53
CA THR A 46 3.97 -6.17 8.97
C THR A 46 4.72 -4.91 9.37
N GLY A 47 4.80 -3.94 8.46
CA GLY A 47 5.54 -2.72 8.73
C GLY A 47 5.61 -1.76 7.55
N HIS A 48 6.34 -0.66 7.73
CA HIS A 48 6.64 0.22 6.60
C HIS A 48 7.48 -0.51 5.55
N SER A 49 7.22 -0.25 4.27
CA SER A 49 7.88 -0.93 3.14
C SER A 49 9.40 -0.92 3.26
N ARG A 50 10.01 0.18 3.74
CA ARG A 50 11.45 0.27 3.94
C ARG A 50 11.98 -0.75 4.95
N ASN A 51 11.26 -0.96 6.06
CA ASN A 51 11.67 -1.91 7.10
C ASN A 51 11.52 -3.36 6.62
N ILE A 52 10.43 -3.64 5.90
CA ILE A 52 10.22 -4.97 5.29
C ILE A 52 11.26 -5.22 4.19
N TYR A 53 11.59 -4.21 3.39
CA TYR A 53 12.65 -4.33 2.38
C TYR A 53 14.00 -4.66 3.01
N GLN A 54 14.35 -4.05 4.15
CA GLN A 54 15.58 -4.40 4.87
C GLN A 54 15.59 -5.87 5.31
N GLN A 55 14.48 -6.39 5.82
CA GLN A 55 14.36 -7.80 6.19
C GLN A 55 14.46 -8.74 4.98
N MET A 56 14.04 -8.30 3.79
CA MET A 56 14.28 -9.02 2.54
C MET A 56 15.76 -9.07 2.20
N LEU A 57 16.49 -7.94 2.32
CA LEU A 57 17.94 -7.90 2.10
C LEU A 57 18.70 -8.80 3.06
N ASP A 58 18.26 -8.89 4.32
CA ASP A 58 18.84 -9.73 5.35
C ASP A 58 18.43 -11.22 5.23
N SER A 59 17.68 -11.59 4.18
CA SER A 59 17.15 -12.93 3.95
C SER A 59 16.29 -13.49 5.10
N SER A 60 15.73 -12.64 5.93
CA SER A 60 14.83 -13.02 7.02
C SER A 60 13.44 -13.40 6.52
N LEU A 61 13.07 -12.96 5.31
CA LEU A 61 11.80 -13.21 4.67
C LEU A 61 11.99 -13.90 3.32
N ASP A 62 11.04 -14.74 2.94
CA ASP A 62 11.02 -15.44 1.65
C ASP A 62 10.35 -14.59 0.56
N VAL A 63 9.29 -13.86 0.93
CA VAL A 63 8.47 -13.06 0.03
C VAL A 63 8.00 -11.80 0.75
N ALA A 64 7.85 -10.71 0.00
CA ALA A 64 7.31 -9.47 0.55
C ALA A 64 6.34 -8.78 -0.41
N VAL A 65 5.39 -8.04 0.17
CA VAL A 65 4.52 -7.10 -0.54
C VAL A 65 4.89 -5.69 -0.13
N LEU A 66 5.52 -4.95 -1.04
CA LEU A 66 6.05 -3.62 -0.79
C LEU A 66 5.36 -2.59 -1.68
N ARG A 67 5.13 -1.41 -1.12
CA ARG A 67 4.65 -0.25 -1.86
C ARG A 67 5.83 0.64 -2.23
N GLY A 68 5.91 0.98 -3.52
CA GLY A 68 7.02 1.71 -4.11
C GLY A 68 8.04 0.81 -4.79
N GLU A 69 9.00 1.44 -5.46
CA GLU A 69 10.03 0.77 -6.22
C GLU A 69 11.30 0.64 -5.39
N TYR A 70 11.84 -0.57 -5.34
CA TYR A 70 13.07 -0.90 -4.64
C TYR A 70 13.99 -1.71 -5.56
N PRO A 71 15.31 -1.47 -5.57
CA PRO A 71 16.24 -2.32 -6.28
C PRO A 71 16.18 -3.75 -5.74
N TRP A 72 15.98 -4.73 -6.61
CA TRP A 72 15.86 -6.13 -6.20
C TRP A 72 16.49 -7.07 -7.22
N ASP A 73 17.31 -7.99 -6.74
CA ASP A 73 18.02 -8.97 -7.55
C ASP A 73 17.30 -10.32 -7.65
N GLY A 74 16.21 -10.52 -6.93
CA GLY A 74 15.35 -11.69 -6.99
C GLY A 74 14.19 -11.52 -7.98
N THR A 75 13.12 -12.25 -7.76
CA THR A 75 11.89 -12.12 -8.54
C THR A 75 11.06 -10.94 -8.06
N GLN A 76 10.58 -10.11 -8.98
CA GLN A 76 9.73 -8.96 -8.70
C GLN A 76 8.55 -8.93 -9.67
N PHE A 77 7.34 -8.72 -9.15
CA PHE A 77 6.11 -8.57 -9.94
C PHE A 77 5.31 -7.36 -9.51
N LEU A 78 4.77 -6.62 -10.47
CA LEU A 78 3.75 -5.62 -10.20
C LEU A 78 2.45 -6.34 -9.76
N LEU A 79 2.05 -6.13 -8.51
CA LEU A 79 0.83 -6.70 -7.95
C LEU A 79 -0.38 -5.84 -8.27
N SER A 80 -0.29 -4.54 -7.97
CA SER A 80 -1.38 -3.58 -8.20
C SER A 80 -0.85 -2.16 -8.40
N GLN A 81 -1.69 -1.36 -9.03
CA GLN A 81 -1.52 0.08 -9.15
C GLN A 81 -2.83 0.75 -8.76
N GLU A 82 -2.76 1.80 -7.97
CA GLU A 82 -3.90 2.56 -7.50
C GLU A 82 -3.65 4.06 -7.63
N ASN A 83 -4.72 4.85 -7.72
CA ASN A 83 -4.60 6.29 -7.76
C ASN A 83 -4.27 6.86 -6.38
N ILE A 84 -3.52 7.96 -6.35
CA ILE A 84 -3.55 8.89 -5.24
C ILE A 84 -4.67 9.88 -5.52
N CYS A 85 -5.54 10.07 -4.54
CA CYS A 85 -6.71 10.91 -4.65
C CYS A 85 -6.61 12.10 -3.69
N LEU A 86 -7.08 13.25 -4.18
CA LEU A 86 -7.45 14.38 -3.33
C LEU A 86 -8.77 14.03 -2.64
N ILE A 87 -8.79 14.14 -1.31
CA ILE A 87 -10.00 13.94 -0.53
C ILE A 87 -10.33 15.16 0.33
N CYS A 88 -11.60 15.45 0.45
CA CYS A 88 -12.14 16.47 1.36
C CYS A 88 -13.55 16.08 1.80
N SER A 89 -14.08 16.75 2.83
CA SER A 89 -15.50 16.57 3.18
C SER A 89 -16.41 17.05 2.04
N GLU A 90 -17.63 16.51 1.98
CA GLU A 90 -18.60 16.88 0.95
C GLU A 90 -18.90 18.38 0.96
N GLU A 91 -18.90 19.01 2.14
CA GLU A 91 -19.13 20.45 2.32
C GLU A 91 -18.02 21.31 1.69
N ASN A 92 -16.78 20.79 1.63
CA ASN A 92 -15.61 21.52 1.14
C ASN A 92 -15.24 21.20 -0.31
N LYS A 93 -16.02 20.39 -1.03
CA LYS A 93 -15.67 19.88 -2.36
C LYS A 93 -15.40 20.92 -3.44
N ASP A 94 -16.05 22.09 -3.32
CA ASP A 94 -15.92 23.20 -4.26
C ASP A 94 -15.04 24.34 -3.73
N ARG A 95 -14.48 24.18 -2.51
CA ARG A 95 -13.59 25.15 -1.92
C ARG A 95 -12.17 24.99 -2.48
N PRO A 96 -11.48 26.09 -2.86
CA PRO A 96 -10.09 26.02 -3.28
C PRO A 96 -9.21 25.41 -2.20
N ILE A 97 -8.37 24.44 -2.57
CA ILE A 97 -7.50 23.73 -1.61
C ILE A 97 -6.44 24.62 -0.96
N SER A 98 -6.11 25.76 -1.58
CA SER A 98 -5.25 26.80 -1.01
C SER A 98 -5.84 27.50 0.22
N ASP A 99 -7.15 27.44 0.40
CA ASP A 99 -7.89 28.24 1.37
C ASP A 99 -8.15 27.50 2.69
N TYR A 100 -7.74 26.23 2.79
CA TYR A 100 -7.96 25.47 3.99
C TYR A 100 -6.86 24.41 4.23
N LEU A 101 -6.86 23.83 5.42
CA LEU A 101 -5.80 23.05 5.98
C LEU A 101 -5.48 21.78 5.14
N TYR A 102 -4.22 21.59 4.78
CA TYR A 102 -3.70 20.31 4.35
C TYR A 102 -3.34 19.44 5.56
N ILE A 103 -3.83 18.21 5.56
CA ILE A 103 -3.50 17.21 6.58
C ILE A 103 -2.57 16.18 5.95
N ASP A 104 -1.31 16.19 6.40
CA ASP A 104 -0.32 15.24 5.94
C ASP A 104 -0.35 13.95 6.79
N HIS A 105 0.11 12.85 6.23
CA HIS A 105 0.23 11.59 6.95
C HIS A 105 1.55 10.91 6.63
N SER A 106 2.02 10.08 7.57
CA SER A 106 3.31 9.39 7.43
C SER A 106 3.34 8.51 6.17
N SER A 107 4.34 8.73 5.34
CA SER A 107 4.58 8.05 4.07
C SER A 107 6.07 7.79 3.88
N ASP A 108 6.43 6.95 2.90
CA ASP A 108 7.84 6.84 2.49
C ASP A 108 8.30 8.11 1.77
N ALA A 109 9.63 8.32 1.73
CA ALA A 109 10.21 9.55 1.19
C ALA A 109 9.84 9.79 -0.29
N THR A 110 9.68 8.74 -1.09
CA THR A 110 9.35 8.86 -2.52
C THR A 110 7.96 9.40 -2.71
N ILE A 111 6.96 8.83 -2.03
CA ILE A 111 5.57 9.29 -2.16
C ILE A 111 5.40 10.67 -1.51
N SER A 112 6.09 10.95 -0.41
CA SER A 112 6.07 12.28 0.21
C SER A 112 6.60 13.36 -0.74
N ALA A 113 7.68 13.08 -1.46
CA ALA A 113 8.21 14.00 -2.48
C ALA A 113 7.23 14.21 -3.65
N GLN A 114 6.56 13.14 -4.09
CA GLN A 114 5.53 13.23 -5.14
C GLN A 114 4.29 14.00 -4.67
N MET A 115 3.86 13.82 -3.41
CA MET A 115 2.76 14.60 -2.82
C MET A 115 3.12 16.08 -2.71
N ALA A 116 4.35 16.39 -2.32
CA ALA A 116 4.86 17.77 -2.27
C ALA A 116 4.90 18.41 -3.66
N ARG A 117 5.41 17.66 -4.67
CA ARG A 117 5.40 18.10 -6.08
C ARG A 117 3.97 18.41 -6.55
N TRP A 118 3.03 17.48 -6.33
CA TRP A 118 1.65 17.66 -6.76
C TRP A 118 1.01 18.90 -6.10
N ARG A 119 1.22 19.10 -4.80
CA ARG A 119 0.74 20.29 -4.09
C ARG A 119 1.30 21.57 -4.69
N TYR A 120 2.60 21.60 -4.98
CA TYR A 120 3.25 22.75 -5.61
C TYR A 120 2.64 23.06 -7.00
N GLU A 121 2.49 22.06 -7.85
CA GLU A 121 1.86 22.18 -9.18
C GLU A 121 0.40 22.68 -9.11
N ASN A 122 -0.29 22.44 -8.00
CA ASN A 122 -1.68 22.89 -7.77
C ASN A 122 -1.76 24.16 -6.90
N GLY A 123 -0.70 24.93 -6.79
CA GLY A 123 -0.70 26.24 -6.15
C GLY A 123 -0.70 26.20 -4.61
N VAL A 124 -0.49 25.05 -4.00
CA VAL A 124 -0.38 24.90 -2.55
C VAL A 124 1.08 25.05 -2.14
N THR A 125 1.53 26.29 -2.03
CA THR A 125 2.94 26.63 -1.75
C THR A 125 3.21 26.94 -0.29
N ASN A 126 2.18 27.10 0.52
CA ASN A 126 2.32 27.50 1.91
C ASN A 126 2.33 26.30 2.85
N ASP A 127 3.39 26.18 3.62
CA ASP A 127 3.50 25.28 4.79
C ASP A 127 2.71 25.79 6.02
N THR A 128 1.81 26.76 5.83
CA THR A 128 1.06 27.35 6.93
C THR A 128 0.01 26.38 7.45
N GLY A 129 0.30 25.78 8.59
CA GLY A 129 -0.66 25.01 9.37
C GLY A 129 -0.77 23.54 8.96
N ASN A 130 0.31 22.93 8.55
CA ASN A 130 0.31 21.51 8.29
C ASN A 130 0.02 20.70 9.56
N PHE A 131 -1.06 19.97 9.54
CA PHE A 131 -1.26 18.86 10.46
C PHE A 131 -0.52 17.65 9.92
N MET A 132 0.35 17.08 10.73
CA MET A 132 0.99 15.80 10.46
C MET A 132 0.44 14.77 11.40
N VAL A 133 -0.07 13.66 10.87
CA VAL A 133 -0.46 12.48 11.64
C VAL A 133 0.32 11.27 11.14
N ASP A 134 0.64 10.35 12.00
CA ASP A 134 1.37 9.14 11.66
C ASP A 134 0.46 7.99 11.14
N ASN A 135 -0.86 8.16 11.29
CA ASN A 135 -1.84 7.15 10.93
C ASN A 135 -2.79 7.68 9.84
N ILE A 136 -2.79 6.99 8.71
CA ILE A 136 -3.62 7.34 7.54
C ILE A 136 -5.13 7.30 7.84
N MET A 137 -5.59 6.40 8.73
CA MET A 137 -7.00 6.32 9.11
C MET A 137 -7.43 7.51 9.95
N VAL A 138 -6.53 7.99 10.84
CA VAL A 138 -6.78 9.21 11.62
C VAL A 138 -6.86 10.41 10.68
N CYS A 139 -5.95 10.52 9.71
CA CYS A 139 -6.00 11.57 8.68
C CYS A 139 -7.35 11.54 7.93
N ARG A 140 -7.78 10.37 7.47
CA ARG A 140 -9.06 10.18 6.78
C ARG A 140 -10.26 10.66 7.61
N GLU A 141 -10.33 10.26 8.89
CA GLU A 141 -11.39 10.68 9.81
C GLU A 141 -11.40 12.20 10.01
N MET A 142 -10.23 12.84 10.14
CA MET A 142 -10.14 14.30 10.26
C MET A 142 -10.69 15.00 9.02
N VAL A 143 -10.34 14.49 7.83
CA VAL A 143 -10.84 15.01 6.56
C VAL A 143 -12.36 14.82 6.43
N GLU A 144 -12.88 13.65 6.77
CA GLU A 144 -14.32 13.34 6.71
C GLU A 144 -15.14 14.27 7.62
N ARG A 145 -14.56 14.70 8.75
CA ARG A 145 -15.14 15.68 9.68
C ARG A 145 -14.96 17.14 9.27
N GLY A 146 -14.38 17.41 8.10
CA GLY A 146 -14.25 18.74 7.55
C GLY A 146 -13.06 19.56 8.06
N LEU A 147 -12.13 18.96 8.83
CA LEU A 147 -10.98 19.70 9.37
C LEU A 147 -10.05 20.23 8.26
N GLY A 148 -9.93 19.50 7.15
CA GLY A 148 -9.04 19.86 6.05
C GLY A 148 -9.22 18.95 4.85
N TRP A 149 -8.18 18.86 4.04
CA TRP A 149 -8.07 17.98 2.90
C TRP A 149 -6.75 17.19 2.95
N ALA A 150 -6.68 16.08 2.23
CA ALA A 150 -5.48 15.25 2.17
C ALA A 150 -5.30 14.62 0.79
N LEU A 151 -4.08 14.10 0.55
CA LEU A 151 -3.78 13.20 -0.56
C LEU A 151 -3.71 11.77 -0.01
N MET A 152 -4.49 10.85 -0.59
CA MET A 152 -4.63 9.52 -0.05
C MET A 152 -4.69 8.45 -1.14
N PRO A 153 -4.10 7.26 -0.93
CA PRO A 153 -4.26 6.14 -1.87
C PRO A 153 -5.70 5.63 -1.86
N GLU A 154 -6.18 5.28 -3.02
CA GLU A 154 -7.57 4.84 -3.26
C GLU A 154 -7.98 3.66 -2.36
N VAL A 155 -7.07 2.73 -2.06
CA VAL A 155 -7.34 1.60 -1.17
C VAL A 155 -7.77 2.02 0.24
N ALA A 156 -7.39 3.21 0.70
CA ALA A 156 -7.76 3.73 2.04
C ALA A 156 -9.14 4.41 2.06
N LEU A 157 -9.84 4.47 0.92
CA LEU A 157 -11.04 5.28 0.76
C LEU A 157 -12.34 4.46 0.76
N ASP A 158 -12.26 3.16 0.97
CA ASP A 158 -13.47 2.34 1.10
C ASP A 158 -14.38 2.84 2.23
N GLY A 159 -15.65 3.13 1.89
CA GLY A 159 -16.63 3.71 2.81
C GLY A 159 -16.38 5.18 3.21
N PHE A 160 -15.46 5.91 2.57
CA PHE A 160 -15.28 7.35 2.77
C PHE A 160 -16.50 8.14 2.26
N LYS A 161 -17.02 9.07 3.06
CA LYS A 161 -18.27 9.81 2.77
C LYS A 161 -18.08 11.21 2.21
N GLY A 162 -16.84 11.59 1.90
CA GLY A 162 -16.52 12.89 1.31
C GLY A 162 -16.30 12.84 -0.20
N SER A 163 -15.81 13.92 -0.74
CA SER A 163 -15.40 14.03 -2.14
C SER A 163 -14.06 13.37 -2.38
N VAL A 164 -13.95 12.60 -3.45
CA VAL A 164 -12.75 11.88 -3.88
C VAL A 164 -12.45 12.24 -5.33
N LYS A 165 -11.26 12.77 -5.61
CA LYS A 165 -10.83 13.15 -6.97
C LYS A 165 -9.46 12.52 -7.25
N PRO A 166 -9.31 11.61 -8.23
CA PRO A 166 -8.00 11.11 -8.65
C PRO A 166 -7.10 12.27 -9.09
N CYS A 167 -5.84 12.21 -8.67
CA CYS A 167 -4.85 13.24 -8.97
C CYS A 167 -4.09 12.95 -10.26
N THR A 168 -3.77 14.01 -11.01
CA THR A 168 -2.84 14.00 -12.14
C THR A 168 -1.80 15.09 -11.93
N PHE A 169 -0.60 14.89 -12.43
CA PHE A 169 0.44 15.91 -12.47
C PHE A 169 0.19 16.91 -13.63
N GLU A 170 0.85 18.07 -13.59
CA GLU A 170 0.74 19.10 -14.63
C GLU A 170 1.06 18.58 -16.03
N ASN A 171 1.96 17.62 -16.16
CA ASN A 171 2.29 16.96 -17.43
C ASN A 171 1.23 15.95 -17.92
N GLY A 172 0.10 15.80 -17.22
CA GLY A 172 -0.99 14.88 -17.54
C GLY A 172 -0.79 13.44 -17.07
N GLU A 173 0.35 13.10 -16.45
CA GLU A 173 0.56 11.78 -15.89
C GLU A 173 -0.33 11.54 -14.66
N PRO A 174 -0.98 10.37 -14.53
CA PRO A 174 -1.75 10.05 -13.35
C PRO A 174 -0.83 9.90 -12.13
N PHE A 175 -1.25 10.46 -11.00
CA PHE A 175 -0.54 10.26 -9.74
C PHE A 175 -0.94 8.91 -9.16
N VAL A 176 -0.09 7.91 -9.33
CA VAL A 176 -0.35 6.53 -8.95
C VAL A 176 0.66 6.01 -7.95
N ARG A 177 0.25 5.02 -7.18
CA ARG A 177 1.10 4.24 -6.31
C ARG A 177 1.09 2.77 -6.73
N ARG A 178 2.27 2.19 -6.86
CA ARG A 178 2.45 0.80 -7.25
C ARG A 178 2.80 -0.06 -6.04
N THR A 179 2.26 -1.28 -6.04
CA THR A 179 2.55 -2.32 -5.06
C THR A 179 3.16 -3.51 -5.80
N TYR A 180 4.25 -4.03 -5.28
CA TYR A 180 4.99 -5.14 -5.89
C TYR A 180 5.10 -6.31 -4.94
N ILE A 181 5.16 -7.53 -5.50
CA ILE A 181 5.63 -8.72 -4.81
C ILE A 181 7.12 -8.84 -5.09
N PHE A 182 7.90 -9.05 -4.03
CA PHE A 182 9.33 -9.36 -4.05
C PHE A 182 9.52 -10.76 -3.50
N CYS A 183 10.32 -11.59 -4.16
CA CYS A 183 10.59 -12.95 -3.71
C CYS A 183 12.08 -13.26 -3.79
N GLN A 184 12.63 -13.93 -2.77
CA GLN A 184 13.99 -14.44 -2.79
C GLN A 184 14.15 -15.48 -3.90
N ARG A 185 15.31 -15.50 -4.56
CA ARG A 185 15.57 -16.47 -5.64
C ARG A 185 15.40 -17.92 -5.17
N ASP A 186 15.96 -18.24 -4.01
CA ASP A 186 15.94 -19.58 -3.47
C ASP A 186 14.55 -19.99 -2.96
N ALA A 187 13.74 -19.02 -2.55
CA ALA A 187 12.38 -19.25 -2.07
C ALA A 187 11.35 -19.36 -3.20
N ALA A 188 11.65 -18.84 -4.39
CA ALA A 188 10.70 -18.79 -5.51
C ALA A 188 10.22 -20.19 -5.99
N ALA A 189 11.01 -21.24 -5.72
CA ALA A 189 10.65 -22.63 -6.06
C ALA A 189 9.90 -23.35 -4.93
N LEU A 190 9.78 -22.75 -3.75
CA LEU A 190 9.10 -23.37 -2.61
C LEU A 190 7.58 -23.38 -2.84
N PRO A 191 6.90 -24.53 -2.72
CA PRO A 191 5.47 -24.63 -3.01
C PRO A 191 4.63 -23.65 -2.19
N GLN A 192 4.88 -23.50 -0.89
CA GLN A 192 4.13 -22.59 -0.01
C GLN A 192 4.30 -21.13 -0.42
N VAL A 193 5.47 -20.75 -0.97
CA VAL A 193 5.73 -19.37 -1.44
C VAL A 193 5.01 -19.11 -2.77
N GLN A 194 5.07 -20.06 -3.72
CA GLN A 194 4.37 -19.93 -5.01
C GLN A 194 2.86 -19.81 -4.82
N LEU A 195 2.28 -20.68 -4.00
CA LEU A 195 0.85 -20.69 -3.70
C LEU A 195 0.41 -19.37 -3.02
N PHE A 196 1.26 -18.80 -2.15
CA PHE A 196 0.99 -17.50 -1.55
C PHE A 196 1.04 -16.37 -2.56
N MET A 197 2.05 -16.34 -3.44
CA MET A 197 2.13 -15.35 -4.51
C MET A 197 0.94 -15.44 -5.47
N ASP A 198 0.46 -16.63 -5.78
CA ASP A 198 -0.71 -16.82 -6.64
C ASP A 198 -2.01 -16.36 -5.94
N MET A 199 -2.12 -16.58 -4.64
CA MET A 199 -3.21 -16.06 -3.83
C MET A 199 -3.21 -14.53 -3.80
N LEU A 200 -2.04 -13.89 -3.60
CA LEU A 200 -1.91 -12.43 -3.67
C LEU A 200 -2.36 -11.87 -5.02
N LYS A 201 -1.98 -12.52 -6.13
CA LYS A 201 -2.39 -12.10 -7.49
C LYS A 201 -3.89 -12.22 -7.74
N LYS A 202 -4.55 -13.16 -7.09
CA LYS A 202 -6.01 -13.34 -7.16
C LYS A 202 -6.76 -12.20 -6.47
N HIS A 203 -6.19 -11.65 -5.39
CA HIS A 203 -6.76 -10.59 -4.55
C HIS A 203 -6.17 -9.19 -4.82
N ARG A 204 -5.69 -8.93 -6.03
CA ARG A 204 -5.11 -7.65 -6.45
C ARG A 204 -6.17 -6.57 -6.70
#